data_ee18ddf5f53bbd9b4c782eee4f791181
#
_entry.id   ee18ddf5f53bbd9b4c782eee4f791181
#
_cell.length_a   1.000
_cell.length_b   1.000
_cell.length_c   1.000
_cell.angle_alpha   90.00
_cell.angle_beta   90.00
_cell.angle_gamma   90.00
#
_symmetry.space_group_name_H-M   'P 1'
#
loop_
_entity.id
_entity.type
_entity.pdbx_description
1 polymer ?
#
loop_
_entity_poly.entity_id
_entity_poly.type
_entity_poly.pdbx_seq_one_letter_code
_entity_poly.pdbx_strand_id
1 'polypeptide(L)'
;MEQSVKIRKLKGKAMDDQLTDRVVLVTGAAKRVGAAIAREVHGAGAAVVLHYRAAVREVRALAEELEARRPGSTLCVQVDLRDTARLPTLIQLTVERFGRLDGLVNNASSFFPTPLGSIDEAAWDDLVGSNFKAPLFLTQAAAPYLAEHRGAVVNITDIHAERPLPGYPLYCAAKGGLLALTRALAAELAPAVRVNGVAPGPILWPDGPEFDQDARQAIVADTLLKREGAPEDIARTVLFLLAGAGYVTGQVINVDGGRTAHL
;
A
#
# COMPACT_ATOMS: atom_id res chain seq x y z
N MET A 1 6.01 49.09 20.56
CA MET A 1 6.36 48.44 19.30
C MET A 1 5.76 47.05 19.33
N GLU A 2 4.50 46.93 18.89
CA GLU A 2 3.80 45.65 18.79
C GLU A 2 4.06 45.05 17.39
N GLN A 3 4.82 43.96 17.36
CA GLN A 3 4.94 43.15 16.15
C GLN A 3 3.73 42.21 16.04
N SER A 4 2.76 42.59 15.23
CA SER A 4 1.62 41.83 14.84
C SER A 4 2.06 40.61 14.00
N VAL A 5 2.11 39.41 14.60
CA VAL A 5 2.36 38.16 13.87
C VAL A 5 1.14 37.85 13.03
N LYS A 6 1.22 38.10 11.72
CA LYS A 6 0.21 37.67 10.76
C LYS A 6 0.22 36.16 10.66
N ILE A 7 -0.68 35.49 11.37
CA ILE A 7 -0.99 34.08 11.15
C ILE A 7 -1.61 33.95 9.75
N ARG A 8 -0.83 33.46 8.80
CA ARG A 8 -1.32 33.09 7.48
C ARG A 8 -2.32 31.94 7.66
N LYS A 9 -3.61 32.23 7.54
CA LYS A 9 -4.65 31.18 7.45
C LYS A 9 -4.30 30.28 6.26
N LEU A 10 -3.72 29.12 6.55
CA LEU A 10 -3.67 28.01 5.60
C LEU A 10 -5.13 27.63 5.35
N LYS A 11 -5.68 28.03 4.21
CA LYS A 11 -6.92 27.45 3.69
C LYS A 11 -6.61 25.96 3.48
N GLY A 12 -7.12 25.10 4.38
CA GLY A 12 -7.06 23.66 4.16
C GLY A 12 -7.72 23.37 2.81
N LYS A 13 -6.97 22.72 1.90
CA LYS A 13 -7.59 22.11 0.72
C LYS A 13 -8.68 21.18 1.23
N ALA A 14 -9.85 21.20 0.58
CA ALA A 14 -10.89 20.22 0.85
C ALA A 14 -10.28 18.81 0.75
N MET A 15 -10.78 17.84 1.51
CA MET A 15 -10.25 16.47 1.48
C MET A 15 -10.25 15.87 0.06
N ASP A 16 -11.14 16.36 -0.81
CA ASP A 16 -11.33 15.90 -2.19
C ASP A 16 -10.25 16.39 -3.19
N ASP A 17 -9.35 17.31 -2.79
CA ASP A 17 -8.38 17.94 -3.71
C ASP A 17 -6.91 17.76 -3.29
N GLN A 18 -6.63 16.88 -2.34
CA GLN A 18 -5.27 16.75 -1.77
C GLN A 18 -4.24 16.22 -2.77
N LEU A 19 -4.68 15.41 -3.75
CA LEU A 19 -3.84 14.78 -4.77
C LEU A 19 -4.18 15.25 -6.20
N THR A 20 -4.84 16.41 -6.35
CA THR A 20 -5.12 16.99 -7.67
C THR A 20 -3.83 17.12 -8.49
N ASP A 21 -3.91 16.73 -9.77
CA ASP A 21 -2.80 16.70 -10.73
C ASP A 21 -1.65 15.75 -10.35
N ARG A 22 -1.88 14.82 -9.44
CA ARG A 22 -0.91 13.77 -9.07
C ARG A 22 -1.28 12.42 -9.65
N VAL A 23 -0.28 11.56 -9.80
CA VAL A 23 -0.41 10.20 -10.31
C VAL A 23 0.05 9.21 -9.25
N VAL A 24 -0.82 8.25 -8.90
CA VAL A 24 -0.54 7.22 -7.91
C VAL A 24 -0.65 5.84 -8.55
N LEU A 25 0.42 5.06 -8.46
CA LEU A 25 0.43 3.64 -8.84
C LEU A 25 0.08 2.78 -7.62
N VAL A 26 -0.95 1.94 -7.75
CA VAL A 26 -1.37 0.99 -6.72
C VAL A 26 -1.19 -0.43 -7.23
N THR A 27 -0.33 -1.22 -6.58
CA THR A 27 -0.14 -2.64 -6.94
C THR A 27 -1.24 -3.51 -6.32
N GLY A 28 -1.72 -4.52 -7.07
CA GLY A 28 -2.84 -5.36 -6.60
C GLY A 28 -4.14 -4.57 -6.41
N ALA A 29 -4.41 -3.59 -7.28
CA ALA A 29 -5.51 -2.64 -7.14
C ALA A 29 -6.91 -3.23 -7.42
N ALA A 30 -7.00 -4.44 -7.99
CA ALA A 30 -8.27 -4.95 -8.51
C ALA A 30 -9.32 -5.27 -7.43
N LYS A 31 -8.91 -5.62 -6.22
CA LYS A 31 -9.77 -6.17 -5.16
C LYS A 31 -9.37 -5.67 -3.77
N ARG A 32 -10.30 -5.89 -2.80
CA ARG A 32 -10.01 -5.80 -1.36
C ARG A 32 -9.39 -4.43 -0.99
N VAL A 33 -8.33 -4.43 -0.19
CA VAL A 33 -7.61 -3.22 0.27
C VAL A 33 -7.09 -2.38 -0.89
N GLY A 34 -6.53 -3.01 -1.94
CA GLY A 34 -6.01 -2.29 -3.10
C GLY A 34 -7.09 -1.49 -3.85
N ALA A 35 -8.29 -2.05 -3.99
CA ALA A 35 -9.40 -1.34 -4.62
C ALA A 35 -9.91 -0.18 -3.75
N ALA A 36 -9.94 -0.34 -2.43
CA ALA A 36 -10.29 0.74 -1.50
C ALA A 36 -9.25 1.88 -1.56
N ILE A 37 -7.95 1.54 -1.57
CA ILE A 37 -6.88 2.53 -1.75
C ILE A 37 -7.03 3.29 -3.08
N ALA A 38 -7.29 2.57 -4.18
CA ALA A 38 -7.47 3.19 -5.50
C ALA A 38 -8.65 4.17 -5.51
N ARG A 39 -9.79 3.82 -4.89
CA ARG A 39 -10.95 4.70 -4.76
C ARG A 39 -10.65 5.94 -3.92
N GLU A 40 -9.97 5.76 -2.79
CA GLU A 40 -9.64 6.83 -1.85
C GLU A 40 -8.71 7.87 -2.50
N VAL A 41 -7.59 7.42 -3.12
CA VAL A 41 -6.65 8.33 -3.77
C VAL A 41 -7.24 8.98 -5.02
N HIS A 42 -8.11 8.27 -5.76
CA HIS A 42 -8.84 8.85 -6.88
C HIS A 42 -9.85 9.91 -6.41
N GLY A 43 -10.59 9.63 -5.34
CA GLY A 43 -11.50 10.59 -4.71
C GLY A 43 -10.78 11.86 -4.24
N ALA A 44 -9.53 11.74 -3.80
CA ALA A 44 -8.66 12.86 -3.43
C ALA A 44 -8.03 13.61 -4.62
N GLY A 45 -8.41 13.30 -5.86
CA GLY A 45 -7.99 14.03 -7.06
C GLY A 45 -6.89 13.38 -7.90
N ALA A 46 -6.29 12.25 -7.47
CA ALA A 46 -5.21 11.62 -8.23
C ALA A 46 -5.69 10.88 -9.49
N ALA A 47 -4.90 10.88 -10.56
CA ALA A 47 -4.97 9.83 -11.56
C ALA A 47 -4.37 8.55 -10.98
N VAL A 48 -4.95 7.37 -11.31
CA VAL A 48 -4.58 6.11 -10.66
C VAL A 48 -4.18 5.04 -11.67
N VAL A 49 -2.99 4.49 -11.50
CA VAL A 49 -2.56 3.30 -12.23
C VAL A 49 -2.96 2.06 -11.43
N LEU A 50 -3.83 1.27 -12.02
CA LEU A 50 -4.43 0.07 -11.43
C LEU A 50 -3.64 -1.16 -11.90
N HIS A 51 -2.60 -1.53 -11.14
CA HIS A 51 -1.86 -2.75 -11.46
C HIS A 51 -2.60 -3.99 -10.97
N TYR A 52 -2.60 -5.05 -11.79
CA TYR A 52 -3.17 -6.36 -11.46
C TYR A 52 -2.36 -7.51 -12.10
N ARG A 53 -2.52 -8.75 -11.55
CA ARG A 53 -1.90 -9.96 -12.12
C ARG A 53 -2.90 -10.75 -12.96
N ALA A 54 -4.04 -11.15 -12.37
CA ALA A 54 -5.00 -12.04 -13.02
C ALA A 54 -6.46 -11.54 -12.98
N ALA A 55 -6.80 -10.60 -12.10
CA ALA A 55 -8.17 -10.14 -11.85
C ALA A 55 -8.64 -9.12 -12.90
N VAL A 56 -8.74 -9.54 -14.17
CA VAL A 56 -9.07 -8.68 -15.33
C VAL A 56 -10.46 -8.05 -15.20
N ARG A 57 -11.45 -8.86 -14.82
CA ARG A 57 -12.85 -8.40 -14.73
C ARG A 57 -13.02 -7.35 -13.64
N GLU A 58 -12.43 -7.60 -12.48
CA GLU A 58 -12.55 -6.73 -11.33
C GLU A 58 -11.81 -5.40 -11.52
N VAL A 59 -10.61 -5.42 -12.13
CA VAL A 59 -9.88 -4.19 -12.40
C VAL A 59 -10.58 -3.33 -13.45
N ARG A 60 -11.19 -3.94 -14.47
CA ARG A 60 -11.97 -3.21 -15.47
C ARG A 60 -13.21 -2.56 -14.87
N ALA A 61 -13.96 -3.29 -14.04
CA ALA A 61 -15.11 -2.72 -13.35
C ALA A 61 -14.72 -1.55 -12.44
N LEU A 62 -13.58 -1.66 -11.72
CA LEU A 62 -13.06 -0.55 -10.92
C LEU A 62 -12.64 0.64 -11.80
N ALA A 63 -11.97 0.40 -12.92
CA ALA A 63 -11.58 1.46 -13.83
C ALA A 63 -12.81 2.18 -14.41
N GLU A 64 -13.84 1.46 -14.85
CA GLU A 64 -15.10 2.01 -15.33
C GLU A 64 -15.80 2.88 -14.26
N GLU A 65 -15.82 2.41 -13.00
CA GLU A 65 -16.35 3.18 -11.88
C GLU A 65 -15.61 4.52 -11.69
N LEU A 66 -14.27 4.49 -11.75
CA LEU A 66 -13.44 5.68 -11.54
C LEU A 66 -13.49 6.62 -12.75
N GLU A 67 -13.45 6.09 -13.96
CA GLU A 67 -13.58 6.85 -15.21
C GLU A 67 -14.94 7.57 -15.33
N ALA A 68 -16.03 6.98 -14.84
CA ALA A 68 -17.33 7.61 -14.80
C ALA A 68 -17.35 8.87 -13.91
N ARG A 69 -16.48 8.94 -12.90
CA ARG A 69 -16.33 10.11 -12.01
C ARG A 69 -15.39 11.17 -12.60
N ARG A 70 -14.29 10.73 -13.24
CA ARG A 70 -13.30 11.61 -13.85
C ARG A 70 -12.67 10.92 -15.07
N PRO A 71 -13.12 11.27 -16.29
CA PRO A 71 -12.62 10.67 -17.52
C PRO A 71 -11.11 10.88 -17.72
N GLY A 72 -10.43 9.86 -18.21
CA GLY A 72 -8.99 9.88 -18.50
C GLY A 72 -8.08 9.77 -17.28
N SER A 73 -8.63 9.42 -16.12
CA SER A 73 -7.92 9.41 -14.84
C SER A 73 -7.41 8.03 -14.41
N THR A 74 -7.61 6.99 -15.23
CA THR A 74 -7.13 5.64 -14.88
C THR A 74 -6.27 5.01 -15.98
N LEU A 75 -5.41 4.08 -15.58
CA LEU A 75 -4.65 3.19 -16.47
C LEU A 75 -4.60 1.80 -15.83
N CYS A 76 -5.08 0.78 -16.54
CA CYS A 76 -4.96 -0.62 -16.10
C CYS A 76 -3.70 -1.24 -16.69
N VAL A 77 -2.82 -1.82 -15.86
CA VAL A 77 -1.59 -2.49 -16.31
C VAL A 77 -1.49 -3.89 -15.72
N GLN A 78 -1.31 -4.88 -16.60
CA GLN A 78 -1.13 -6.28 -16.21
C GLN A 78 0.34 -6.67 -16.21
N VAL A 79 0.88 -7.01 -15.04
CA VAL A 79 2.25 -7.51 -14.87
C VAL A 79 2.26 -8.56 -13.76
N ASP A 80 3.08 -9.62 -13.88
CA ASP A 80 3.45 -10.43 -12.72
C ASP A 80 4.63 -9.74 -12.03
N LEU A 81 4.43 -9.27 -10.80
CA LEU A 81 5.46 -8.54 -10.06
C LEU A 81 6.68 -9.40 -9.69
N ARG A 82 6.57 -10.73 -9.76
CA ARG A 82 7.70 -11.64 -9.55
C ARG A 82 8.70 -11.59 -10.71
N ASP A 83 8.24 -11.21 -11.89
CA ASP A 83 9.10 -10.93 -13.05
C ASP A 83 9.68 -9.50 -12.94
N THR A 84 10.77 -9.39 -12.18
CA THR A 84 11.41 -8.10 -11.90
C THR A 84 11.95 -7.40 -13.14
N ALA A 85 12.22 -8.13 -14.23
CA ALA A 85 12.66 -7.53 -15.49
C ALA A 85 11.56 -6.68 -16.16
N ARG A 86 10.28 -6.96 -15.86
CA ARG A 86 9.13 -6.22 -16.39
C ARG A 86 8.68 -5.04 -15.53
N LEU A 87 9.19 -4.89 -14.31
CA LEU A 87 8.77 -3.80 -13.43
C LEU A 87 9.09 -2.40 -13.97
N PRO A 88 10.25 -2.15 -14.63
CA PRO A 88 10.49 -0.86 -15.28
C PRO A 88 9.44 -0.50 -16.32
N THR A 89 8.90 -1.49 -17.06
CA THR A 89 7.83 -1.27 -18.06
C THR A 89 6.56 -0.75 -17.42
N LEU A 90 6.20 -1.21 -16.21
CA LEU A 90 5.04 -0.70 -15.47
C LEU A 90 5.18 0.80 -15.17
N ILE A 91 6.38 1.22 -14.77
CA ILE A 91 6.67 2.64 -14.52
C ILE A 91 6.67 3.45 -15.81
N GLN A 92 7.30 2.94 -16.87
CA GLN A 92 7.34 3.60 -18.19
C GLN A 92 5.93 3.86 -18.72
N LEU A 93 5.04 2.85 -18.74
CA LEU A 93 3.65 3.01 -19.16
C LEU A 93 2.89 4.06 -18.33
N THR A 94 3.20 4.16 -17.03
CA THR A 94 2.64 5.19 -16.15
C THR A 94 3.05 6.59 -16.62
N VAL A 95 4.35 6.78 -16.83
CA VAL A 95 4.92 8.08 -17.24
C VAL A 95 4.53 8.45 -18.67
N GLU A 96 4.51 7.49 -19.59
CA GLU A 96 4.01 7.72 -20.96
C GLU A 96 2.55 8.19 -20.99
N ARG A 97 1.72 7.64 -20.09
CA ARG A 97 0.28 7.98 -20.05
C ARG A 97 0.00 9.30 -19.37
N PHE A 98 0.70 9.63 -18.28
CA PHE A 98 0.37 10.75 -17.39
C PHE A 98 1.49 11.80 -17.27
N GLY A 99 2.68 11.56 -17.82
CA GLY A 99 3.82 12.47 -17.78
C GLY A 99 4.54 12.54 -16.43
N ARG A 100 4.07 11.79 -15.39
CA ARG A 100 4.60 11.87 -14.02
C ARG A 100 4.26 10.67 -13.15
N LEU A 101 4.93 10.55 -12.01
CA LEU A 101 4.59 9.64 -10.93
C LEU A 101 4.86 10.32 -9.58
N ASP A 102 3.83 10.41 -8.73
CA ASP A 102 3.91 11.11 -7.42
C ASP A 102 3.76 10.15 -6.24
N GLY A 103 3.13 9.02 -6.44
CA GLY A 103 2.91 8.04 -5.39
C GLY A 103 3.02 6.60 -5.87
N LEU A 104 3.68 5.76 -5.07
CA LEU A 104 3.71 4.31 -5.27
C LEU A 104 3.16 3.62 -4.02
N VAL A 105 2.14 2.78 -4.20
CA VAL A 105 1.59 1.94 -3.13
C VAL A 105 1.90 0.48 -3.43
N ASN A 106 2.84 -0.10 -2.71
CA ASN A 106 3.16 -1.52 -2.75
C ASN A 106 2.16 -2.29 -1.88
N ASN A 107 1.00 -2.63 -2.48
CA ASN A 107 -0.10 -3.33 -1.80
C ASN A 107 -0.23 -4.79 -2.24
N ALA A 108 0.20 -5.18 -3.44
CA ALA A 108 0.11 -6.56 -3.89
C ALA A 108 0.81 -7.52 -2.91
N SER A 109 0.13 -8.62 -2.59
CA SER A 109 0.60 -9.58 -1.59
C SER A 109 0.07 -10.97 -1.90
N SER A 110 0.89 -12.00 -1.66
CA SER A 110 0.45 -13.39 -1.51
C SER A 110 0.42 -13.74 -0.02
N PHE A 111 -0.57 -14.54 0.39
CA PHE A 111 -0.75 -14.97 1.77
C PHE A 111 -1.29 -16.39 1.77
N PHE A 112 -0.50 -17.34 2.29
CA PHE A 112 -0.89 -18.73 2.50
C PHE A 112 0.05 -19.37 3.53
N PRO A 113 -0.41 -20.45 4.23
CA PRO A 113 0.38 -21.11 5.25
C PRO A 113 1.59 -21.83 4.66
N THR A 114 2.71 -21.78 5.38
CA THR A 114 3.96 -22.48 5.06
C THR A 114 4.55 -23.09 6.33
N PRO A 115 3.91 -24.14 6.91
CA PRO A 115 4.42 -24.78 8.11
C PRO A 115 5.85 -25.26 7.93
N LEU A 116 6.64 -25.21 8.99
CA LEU A 116 8.03 -25.67 8.95
C LEU A 116 8.07 -27.16 8.54
N GLY A 117 8.90 -27.47 7.54
CA GLY A 117 8.98 -28.79 6.92
C GLY A 117 8.19 -28.95 5.62
N SER A 118 7.33 -27.96 5.26
CA SER A 118 6.59 -27.96 3.98
C SER A 118 6.99 -26.80 3.06
N ILE A 119 7.99 -26.02 3.43
CA ILE A 119 8.46 -24.87 2.63
C ILE A 119 9.27 -25.39 1.45
N ASP A 120 8.87 -25.00 0.24
CA ASP A 120 9.58 -25.29 -1.00
C ASP A 120 9.96 -23.99 -1.74
N GLU A 121 10.74 -24.12 -2.82
CA GLU A 121 11.18 -22.99 -3.64
C GLU A 121 10.01 -22.23 -4.28
N ALA A 122 8.92 -22.92 -4.64
CA ALA A 122 7.76 -22.28 -5.24
C ALA A 122 7.05 -21.36 -4.23
N ALA A 123 6.90 -21.79 -2.98
CA ALA A 123 6.37 -20.99 -1.88
C ALA A 123 7.31 -19.79 -1.58
N TRP A 124 8.62 -20.03 -1.59
CA TRP A 124 9.63 -18.98 -1.45
C TRP A 124 9.49 -17.93 -2.55
N ASP A 125 9.51 -18.34 -3.82
CA ASP A 125 9.44 -17.44 -4.97
C ASP A 125 8.13 -16.64 -5.00
N ASP A 126 7.01 -17.23 -4.57
CA ASP A 126 5.73 -16.52 -4.52
C ASP A 126 5.70 -15.53 -3.34
N LEU A 127 5.92 -15.99 -2.11
CA LEU A 127 5.79 -15.16 -0.91
C LEU A 127 6.88 -14.09 -0.79
N VAL A 128 8.13 -14.44 -1.00
CA VAL A 128 9.24 -13.48 -0.95
C VAL A 128 9.24 -12.60 -2.21
N GLY A 129 8.95 -13.21 -3.37
CA GLY A 129 8.85 -12.52 -4.65
C GLY A 129 7.83 -11.39 -4.61
N SER A 130 6.61 -11.67 -4.18
CA SER A 130 5.52 -10.69 -4.18
C SER A 130 5.57 -9.70 -3.00
N ASN A 131 5.92 -10.18 -1.78
CA ASN A 131 5.82 -9.37 -0.56
C ASN A 131 7.06 -8.56 -0.23
N PHE A 132 8.24 -8.92 -0.78
CA PHE A 132 9.50 -8.27 -0.44
C PHE A 132 10.31 -7.86 -1.68
N LYS A 133 10.62 -8.81 -2.59
CA LYS A 133 11.46 -8.55 -3.75
C LYS A 133 10.81 -7.53 -4.70
N ALA A 134 9.54 -7.72 -5.06
CA ALA A 134 8.83 -6.82 -5.96
C ALA A 134 8.75 -5.37 -5.44
N PRO A 135 8.36 -5.10 -4.17
CA PRO A 135 8.42 -3.75 -3.60
C PRO A 135 9.78 -3.07 -3.73
N LEU A 136 10.89 -3.78 -3.51
CA LEU A 136 12.24 -3.23 -3.67
C LEU A 136 12.51 -2.81 -5.11
N PHE A 137 12.35 -3.73 -6.07
CA PHE A 137 12.69 -3.46 -7.47
C PHE A 137 11.73 -2.45 -8.11
N LEU A 138 10.45 -2.48 -7.74
CA LEU A 138 9.49 -1.50 -8.23
C LEU A 138 9.78 -0.10 -7.67
N THR A 139 10.13 0.01 -6.38
CA THR A 139 10.54 1.29 -5.79
C THR A 139 11.82 1.80 -6.45
N GLN A 140 12.81 0.94 -6.72
CA GLN A 140 14.03 1.31 -7.45
C GLN A 140 13.70 1.88 -8.84
N ALA A 141 12.81 1.24 -9.59
CA ALA A 141 12.40 1.71 -10.91
C ALA A 141 11.60 3.03 -10.85
N ALA A 142 10.82 3.24 -9.80
CA ALA A 142 9.98 4.42 -9.60
C ALA A 142 10.77 5.63 -9.04
N ALA A 143 11.86 5.39 -8.31
CA ALA A 143 12.58 6.39 -7.53
C ALA A 143 12.97 7.66 -8.32
N PRO A 144 13.51 7.59 -9.57
CA PRO A 144 13.84 8.81 -10.32
C PRO A 144 12.63 9.70 -10.55
N TYR A 145 11.50 9.13 -10.96
CA TYR A 145 10.26 9.87 -11.26
C TYR A 145 9.59 10.41 -10.00
N LEU A 146 9.61 9.64 -8.90
CA LEU A 146 9.11 10.11 -7.61
C LEU A 146 9.96 11.29 -7.09
N ALA A 147 11.28 11.26 -7.28
CA ALA A 147 12.18 12.31 -6.83
C ALA A 147 11.92 13.64 -7.55
N GLU A 148 11.62 13.65 -8.85
CA GLU A 148 11.27 14.83 -9.63
C GLU A 148 10.08 15.60 -9.03
N HIS A 149 9.14 14.88 -8.40
CA HIS A 149 7.90 15.45 -7.86
C HIS A 149 7.81 15.44 -6.34
N ARG A 150 8.92 15.14 -5.63
CA ARG A 150 8.95 14.98 -4.18
C ARG A 150 7.85 14.03 -3.70
N GLY A 151 7.76 12.90 -4.39
CA GLY A 151 6.73 11.89 -4.20
C GLY A 151 6.86 11.07 -2.91
N ALA A 152 6.04 10.04 -2.82
CA ALA A 152 6.04 9.15 -1.68
C ALA A 152 5.80 7.69 -2.07
N VAL A 153 6.40 6.78 -1.29
CA VAL A 153 6.13 5.34 -1.33
C VAL A 153 5.41 4.94 -0.06
N VAL A 154 4.37 4.13 -0.20
CA VAL A 154 3.68 3.50 0.93
C VAL A 154 3.70 1.98 0.73
N ASN A 155 4.32 1.28 1.66
CA ASN A 155 4.38 -0.18 1.68
C ASN A 155 3.27 -0.74 2.58
N ILE A 156 2.42 -1.63 2.07
CA ILE A 156 1.47 -2.37 2.90
C ILE A 156 2.23 -3.55 3.51
N THR A 157 2.68 -3.34 4.74
CA THR A 157 3.33 -4.36 5.57
C THR A 157 2.28 -5.28 6.21
N ASP A 158 2.45 -5.67 7.44
CA ASP A 158 1.50 -6.45 8.22
C ASP A 158 1.88 -6.37 9.70
N ILE A 159 0.94 -6.47 10.63
CA ILE A 159 1.27 -6.60 12.06
C ILE A 159 2.08 -7.87 12.34
N HIS A 160 1.94 -8.89 11.50
CA HIS A 160 2.69 -10.14 11.59
C HIS A 160 4.17 -10.02 11.18
N ALA A 161 4.60 -8.86 10.71
CA ALA A 161 6.02 -8.51 10.57
C ALA A 161 6.73 -8.43 11.94
N GLU A 162 6.01 -8.05 13.00
CA GLU A 162 6.53 -7.88 14.37
C GLU A 162 5.91 -8.88 15.37
N ARG A 163 4.71 -9.38 15.09
CA ARG A 163 3.95 -10.37 15.88
C ARG A 163 3.69 -11.61 15.03
N PRO A 164 4.65 -12.54 14.89
CA PRO A 164 4.57 -13.66 13.96
C PRO A 164 3.30 -14.51 14.13
N LEU A 165 2.75 -14.94 13.00
CA LEU A 165 1.58 -15.82 12.94
C LEU A 165 2.06 -17.28 12.84
N PRO A 166 1.66 -18.17 13.76
CA PRO A 166 1.98 -19.59 13.66
C PRO A 166 1.52 -20.20 12.33
N GLY A 167 2.34 -21.06 11.73
CA GLY A 167 2.07 -21.66 10.42
C GLY A 167 2.44 -20.81 9.21
N TYR A 168 2.86 -19.54 9.40
CA TYR A 168 3.18 -18.60 8.32
C TYR A 168 4.61 -18.03 8.38
N PRO A 169 5.67 -18.81 8.72
CA PRO A 169 7.00 -18.27 8.96
C PRO A 169 7.56 -17.51 7.75
N LEU A 170 7.37 -18.03 6.53
CA LEU A 170 7.89 -17.39 5.32
C LEU A 170 7.20 -16.07 4.99
N TYR A 171 5.87 -16.00 5.14
CA TYR A 171 5.12 -14.75 5.02
C TYR A 171 5.57 -13.71 6.03
N CYS A 172 5.67 -14.10 7.31
CA CYS A 172 6.13 -13.20 8.38
C CYS A 172 7.54 -12.68 8.12
N ALA A 173 8.46 -13.56 7.65
CA ALA A 173 9.82 -13.16 7.28
C ALA A 173 9.82 -12.15 6.11
N ALA A 174 9.01 -12.37 5.06
CA ALA A 174 8.89 -11.46 3.93
C ALA A 174 8.33 -10.09 4.36
N LYS A 175 7.30 -10.07 5.23
CA LYS A 175 6.73 -8.81 5.77
C LYS A 175 7.68 -8.12 6.75
N GLY A 176 8.44 -8.87 7.55
CA GLY A 176 9.53 -8.34 8.38
C GLY A 176 10.63 -7.70 7.54
N GLY A 177 11.00 -8.37 6.44
CA GLY A 177 11.90 -7.81 5.42
C GLY A 177 11.37 -6.51 4.82
N LEU A 178 10.08 -6.45 4.46
CA LEU A 178 9.44 -5.24 3.92
C LEU A 178 9.40 -4.09 4.94
N LEU A 179 9.20 -4.40 6.23
CA LEU A 179 9.25 -3.42 7.31
C LEU A 179 10.66 -2.81 7.43
N ALA A 180 11.70 -3.64 7.45
CA ALA A 180 13.09 -3.18 7.46
C ALA A 180 13.44 -2.39 6.20
N LEU A 181 13.01 -2.87 5.02
CA LEU A 181 13.19 -2.21 3.73
C LEU A 181 12.53 -0.81 3.69
N THR A 182 11.36 -0.64 4.29
CA THR A 182 10.67 0.65 4.40
C THR A 182 11.57 1.69 5.07
N ARG A 183 12.23 1.33 6.15
CA ARG A 183 13.17 2.21 6.88
C ARG A 183 14.44 2.48 6.09
N ALA A 184 15.01 1.44 5.47
CA ALA A 184 16.21 1.58 4.65
C ALA A 184 15.98 2.48 3.44
N LEU A 185 14.88 2.28 2.69
CA LEU A 185 14.54 3.13 1.55
C LEU A 185 14.19 4.57 1.95
N ALA A 186 13.63 4.78 3.15
CA ALA A 186 13.40 6.14 3.66
C ALA A 186 14.72 6.90 3.86
N ALA A 187 15.76 6.24 4.36
CA ALA A 187 17.09 6.82 4.51
C ALA A 187 17.76 7.06 3.15
N GLU A 188 17.66 6.10 2.23
CA GLU A 188 18.30 6.13 0.91
C GLU A 188 17.70 7.19 -0.01
N LEU A 189 16.37 7.39 0.01
CA LEU A 189 15.67 8.26 -0.92
C LEU A 189 15.40 9.66 -0.38
N ALA A 190 15.69 9.93 0.91
CA ALA A 190 15.58 11.26 1.48
C ALA A 190 16.64 12.21 0.91
N PRO A 191 16.34 13.52 0.79
CA PRO A 191 15.09 14.19 1.12
C PRO A 191 14.07 14.22 -0.03
N ALA A 192 14.38 13.60 -1.17
CA ALA A 192 13.58 13.72 -2.39
C ALA A 192 12.27 12.90 -2.34
N VAL A 193 12.30 11.72 -1.73
CA VAL A 193 11.12 10.83 -1.63
C VAL A 193 10.92 10.38 -0.19
N ARG A 194 9.68 10.41 0.28
CA ARG A 194 9.29 9.84 1.57
C ARG A 194 8.90 8.38 1.40
N VAL A 195 9.30 7.52 2.33
CA VAL A 195 8.92 6.10 2.32
C VAL A 195 8.36 5.72 3.68
N ASN A 196 7.11 5.25 3.71
CA ASN A 196 6.44 4.83 4.93
C ASN A 196 5.70 3.51 4.72
N GLY A 197 5.18 2.95 5.79
CA GLY A 197 4.39 1.73 5.76
C GLY A 197 3.06 1.86 6.50
N VAL A 198 2.15 0.98 6.15
CA VAL A 198 0.92 0.70 6.89
C VAL A 198 0.92 -0.77 7.21
N ALA A 199 0.67 -1.13 8.48
CA ALA A 199 0.58 -2.49 8.95
C ALA A 199 -0.88 -2.81 9.32
N PRO A 200 -1.64 -3.49 8.43
CA PRO A 200 -3.00 -3.90 8.72
C PRO A 200 -3.07 -4.95 9.84
N GLY A 201 -4.13 -4.87 10.65
CA GLY A 201 -4.62 -5.95 11.50
C GLY A 201 -5.76 -6.72 10.82
N PRO A 202 -6.77 -7.20 11.58
CA PRO A 202 -7.91 -7.95 11.06
C PRO A 202 -8.84 -7.00 10.26
N ILE A 203 -8.62 -6.92 8.95
CA ILE A 203 -9.38 -6.05 8.02
C ILE A 203 -10.31 -6.89 7.15
N LEU A 204 -9.75 -7.85 6.41
CA LEU A 204 -10.48 -8.78 5.55
C LEU A 204 -9.92 -10.18 5.76
N TRP A 205 -10.79 -11.12 6.00
CA TRP A 205 -10.37 -12.48 6.26
C TRP A 205 -9.89 -13.16 4.96
N PRO A 206 -8.78 -13.92 5.05
CA PRO A 206 -8.39 -14.84 3.98
C PRO A 206 -9.42 -15.94 3.81
N ASP A 207 -9.46 -16.51 2.62
CA ASP A 207 -10.22 -17.74 2.38
C ASP A 207 -9.41 -18.91 2.96
N GLY A 208 -10.00 -19.64 3.92
CA GLY A 208 -9.35 -20.80 4.54
C GLY A 208 -10.06 -21.25 5.81
N PRO A 209 -10.00 -22.54 6.15
CA PRO A 209 -10.66 -23.09 7.33
C PRO A 209 -10.06 -22.60 8.65
N GLU A 210 -8.80 -22.12 8.64
CA GLU A 210 -8.10 -21.57 9.80
C GLU A 210 -8.67 -20.23 10.27
N PHE A 211 -9.51 -19.59 9.46
CA PHE A 211 -10.22 -18.35 9.79
C PHE A 211 -11.74 -18.58 9.83
N ASP A 212 -12.16 -19.64 10.51
CA ASP A 212 -13.57 -19.89 10.78
C ASP A 212 -14.19 -18.80 11.70
N GLN A 213 -15.48 -18.92 11.97
CA GLN A 213 -16.19 -17.89 12.73
C GLN A 213 -15.64 -17.71 14.14
N ASP A 214 -15.28 -18.81 14.82
CA ASP A 214 -14.80 -18.78 16.21
C ASP A 214 -13.39 -18.16 16.27
N ALA A 215 -12.50 -18.53 15.34
CA ALA A 215 -11.19 -17.93 15.21
C ALA A 215 -11.26 -16.41 14.91
N ARG A 216 -12.18 -16.00 14.01
CA ARG A 216 -12.40 -14.57 13.72
C ARG A 216 -12.90 -13.82 14.95
N GLN A 217 -13.87 -14.37 15.68
CA GLN A 217 -14.37 -13.76 16.92
C GLN A 217 -13.28 -13.62 17.98
N ALA A 218 -12.45 -14.66 18.16
CA ALA A 218 -11.32 -14.60 19.09
C ALA A 218 -10.31 -13.50 18.70
N ILE A 219 -9.96 -13.40 17.40
CA ILE A 219 -9.06 -12.37 16.89
C ILE A 219 -9.65 -10.97 17.09
N VAL A 220 -10.94 -10.78 16.85
CA VAL A 220 -11.62 -9.48 17.07
C VAL A 220 -11.70 -9.15 18.57
N ALA A 221 -11.99 -10.12 19.42
CA ALA A 221 -11.99 -9.96 20.86
C ALA A 221 -10.62 -9.55 21.42
N ASP A 222 -9.54 -9.87 20.72
CA ASP A 222 -8.16 -9.50 21.04
C ASP A 222 -7.77 -8.08 20.53
N THR A 223 -8.64 -7.39 19.81
CA THR A 223 -8.43 -5.96 19.48
C THR A 223 -8.94 -5.06 20.62
N LEU A 224 -8.32 -3.89 20.84
CA LEU A 224 -8.83 -2.91 21.81
C LEU A 224 -10.16 -2.29 21.36
N LEU A 225 -10.35 -2.09 20.06
CA LEU A 225 -11.57 -1.51 19.49
C LEU A 225 -12.73 -2.52 19.35
N LYS A 226 -12.51 -3.80 19.64
CA LYS A 226 -13.51 -4.89 19.65
C LYS A 226 -14.34 -4.98 18.36
N ARG A 227 -13.72 -4.66 17.23
CA ARG A 227 -14.32 -4.77 15.89
C ARG A 227 -13.27 -5.08 14.84
N GLU A 228 -13.73 -5.61 13.73
CA GLU A 228 -12.92 -5.66 12.50
C GLU A 228 -12.69 -4.24 11.98
N GLY A 229 -11.54 -4.03 11.36
CA GLY A 229 -11.30 -2.83 10.55
C GLY A 229 -11.92 -3.00 9.15
N ALA A 230 -12.03 -1.90 8.42
CA ALA A 230 -12.48 -1.88 7.04
C ALA A 230 -11.30 -1.57 6.09
N PRO A 231 -11.35 -2.00 4.81
CA PRO A 231 -10.38 -1.59 3.80
C PRO A 231 -10.18 -0.08 3.73
N GLU A 232 -11.23 0.69 3.99
CA GLU A 232 -11.23 2.16 4.02
C GLU A 232 -10.38 2.72 5.18
N ASP A 233 -10.21 1.98 6.30
CA ASP A 233 -9.33 2.41 7.40
C ASP A 233 -7.86 2.40 6.93
N ILE A 234 -7.48 1.39 6.13
CA ILE A 234 -6.18 1.33 5.48
C ILE A 234 -6.04 2.41 4.41
N ALA A 235 -7.04 2.57 3.55
CA ALA A 235 -7.01 3.52 2.43
C ALA A 235 -6.84 4.96 2.91
N ARG A 236 -7.55 5.39 3.94
CA ARG A 236 -7.39 6.71 4.57
C ARG A 236 -6.00 6.93 5.15
N THR A 237 -5.41 5.91 5.77
CA THR A 237 -4.04 5.99 6.29
C THR A 237 -3.01 6.12 5.16
N VAL A 238 -3.22 5.38 4.07
CA VAL A 238 -2.39 5.52 2.85
C VAL A 238 -2.51 6.93 2.26
N LEU A 239 -3.73 7.46 2.12
CA LEU A 239 -3.94 8.83 1.64
C LEU A 239 -3.22 9.86 2.53
N PHE A 240 -3.33 9.74 3.86
CA PHE A 240 -2.60 10.60 4.80
C PHE A 240 -1.08 10.56 4.55
N LEU A 241 -0.50 9.37 4.40
CA LEU A 241 0.94 9.21 4.17
C LEU A 241 1.38 9.75 2.80
N LEU A 242 0.53 9.67 1.77
CA LEU A 242 0.82 10.23 0.45
C LEU A 242 0.72 11.77 0.43
N ALA A 243 -0.34 12.34 1.02
CA ALA A 243 -0.72 13.75 0.84
C ALA A 243 -0.47 14.63 2.07
N GLY A 244 -0.78 14.13 3.29
CA GLY A 244 -0.81 14.95 4.51
C GLY A 244 0.46 14.91 5.36
N ALA A 245 1.28 13.87 5.21
CA ALA A 245 2.39 13.54 6.09
C ALA A 245 3.75 14.12 5.63
N GLY A 246 3.83 15.41 5.34
CA GLY A 246 5.02 16.06 4.74
C GLY A 246 6.32 15.95 5.55
N TYR A 247 6.25 15.65 6.85
CA TYR A 247 7.41 15.50 7.74
C TYR A 247 7.50 14.08 8.34
N VAL A 248 6.87 13.09 7.68
CA VAL A 248 6.88 11.67 8.10
C VAL A 248 7.57 10.83 7.05
N THR A 249 8.66 10.16 7.42
CA THR A 249 9.36 9.17 6.60
C THR A 249 9.97 8.09 7.49
N GLY A 250 10.12 6.87 6.99
CA GLY A 250 10.66 5.73 7.73
C GLY A 250 9.72 5.14 8.79
N GLN A 251 8.46 5.58 8.84
CA GLN A 251 7.48 5.14 9.84
C GLN A 251 6.56 4.05 9.28
N VAL A 252 6.12 3.16 10.17
CA VAL A 252 5.09 2.16 9.88
C VAL A 252 3.95 2.36 10.89
N ILE A 253 2.74 2.60 10.37
CA ILE A 253 1.55 2.84 11.18
C ILE A 253 0.73 1.55 11.25
N ASN A 254 0.55 1.02 12.46
CA ASN A 254 -0.35 -0.10 12.70
C ASN A 254 -1.81 0.39 12.62
N VAL A 255 -2.61 -0.24 11.74
CA VAL A 255 -4.04 -0.01 11.60
C VAL A 255 -4.74 -1.32 11.93
N ASP A 256 -4.82 -1.63 13.20
CA ASP A 256 -5.10 -2.97 13.73
C ASP A 256 -6.11 -3.00 14.89
N GLY A 257 -6.79 -1.90 15.14
CA GLY A 257 -7.72 -1.78 16.26
C GLY A 257 -7.05 -1.87 17.64
N GLY A 258 -5.73 -1.62 17.70
CA GLY A 258 -4.94 -1.71 18.93
C GLY A 258 -4.50 -3.14 19.28
N ARG A 259 -4.62 -4.11 18.35
CA ARG A 259 -4.27 -5.51 18.62
C ARG A 259 -2.81 -5.68 19.04
N THR A 260 -1.89 -4.90 18.50
CA THR A 260 -0.46 -4.96 18.86
C THR A 260 -0.06 -4.05 19.98
N ALA A 261 -0.95 -3.16 20.49
CA ALA A 261 -0.66 -2.17 21.50
C ALA A 261 -0.78 -2.69 22.93
N HIS A 262 -1.31 -3.91 23.14
CA HIS A 262 -1.42 -4.55 24.43
C HIS A 262 -0.74 -5.92 24.43
N LEU A 263 -0.42 -6.42 25.63
CA LEU A 263 0.22 -7.72 25.87
C LEU A 263 -0.80 -8.84 25.88
#